data_da414195cb8bbf8a56e179f80bd72ad5
#
_entry.id   da414195cb8bbf8a56e179f80bd72ad5
#
_cell.length_a   1.000
_cell.length_b   1.000
_cell.length_c   1.000
_cell.angle_alpha   90.00
_cell.angle_beta   90.00
_cell.angle_gamma   90.00
#
_symmetry.space_group_name_H-M   'P 1'
#
loop_
_entity.id
_entity.type
_entity.pdbx_description
1 polymer ?
#
loop_
_entity_poly.entity_id
_entity_poly.type
_entity_poly.pdbx_seq_one_letter_code
_entity_poly.pdbx_strand_id
1 'polypeptide(L)'
;MEYRIEKDTMGEMKVPADKYWAAQTQRSYENFKIGGEIMPREITHAFGILKMAAARANRKLGKIDDEKLSAIEKACEEVISGSLNDNFPLVVWQTGSGTQSNMNANEVIANRGNEIAGKKLLHPNDDINKSQSSNDTFPTAMHIAAVIAIEDKLFP
;
A
#
# COMPACT_ATOMS: atom_id res chain seq x y z
N MET A 1 -0.61 -21.32 -12.35
CA MET A 1 -0.28 -20.06 -11.66
C MET A 1 0.77 -20.41 -10.61
N GLU A 2 1.88 -19.72 -10.58
CA GLU A 2 2.95 -19.95 -9.60
C GLU A 2 2.64 -19.17 -8.31
N TYR A 3 3.02 -19.73 -7.16
CA TYR A 3 2.77 -19.12 -5.85
C TYR A 3 4.07 -19.05 -5.05
N ARG A 4 4.20 -18.00 -4.23
CA ARG A 4 5.21 -17.92 -3.18
C ARG A 4 4.57 -18.01 -1.81
N ILE A 5 5.34 -18.39 -0.81
CA ILE A 5 4.90 -18.45 0.59
C ILE A 5 5.28 -17.12 1.25
N GLU A 6 4.27 -16.44 1.76
CA GLU A 6 4.41 -15.27 2.64
C GLU A 6 3.96 -15.64 4.06
N LYS A 7 4.47 -14.92 5.06
CA LYS A 7 4.17 -15.22 6.47
C LYS A 7 3.87 -13.97 7.25
N ASP A 8 2.85 -14.04 8.07
CA ASP A 8 2.52 -13.05 9.09
C ASP A 8 2.42 -13.71 10.47
N THR A 9 1.94 -12.98 11.48
CA THR A 9 1.76 -13.49 12.84
C THR A 9 0.71 -14.60 12.95
N MET A 10 -0.16 -14.74 11.96
CA MET A 10 -1.22 -15.76 11.90
C MET A 10 -0.79 -17.03 11.14
N GLY A 11 0.41 -17.04 10.55
CA GLY A 11 0.97 -18.18 9.84
C GLY A 11 1.24 -17.92 8.35
N GLU A 12 1.43 -19.00 7.60
CA GLU A 12 1.79 -18.97 6.19
C GLU A 12 0.56 -18.77 5.29
N MET A 13 0.79 -18.04 4.18
CA MET A 13 -0.18 -17.81 3.12
C MET A 13 0.46 -18.04 1.75
N LYS A 14 -0.31 -18.63 0.84
CA LYS A 14 0.08 -18.76 -0.58
C LYS A 14 -0.35 -17.49 -1.32
N VAL A 15 0.61 -16.74 -1.82
CA VAL A 15 0.39 -15.50 -2.58
C VAL A 15 0.82 -15.72 -4.03
N PRO A 16 0.09 -15.25 -5.05
CA PRO A 16 0.53 -15.34 -6.43
C PRO A 16 1.94 -14.74 -6.60
N ALA A 17 2.83 -15.46 -7.28
CA ALA A 17 4.25 -15.08 -7.35
C ALA A 17 4.49 -13.77 -8.11
N ASP A 18 3.57 -13.43 -9.03
CA ASP A 18 3.60 -12.23 -9.87
C ASP A 18 3.03 -10.96 -9.19
N LYS A 19 2.58 -11.05 -7.92
CA LYS A 19 1.97 -9.94 -7.19
C LYS A 19 2.86 -9.43 -6.07
N TYR A 20 2.77 -8.12 -5.78
CA TYR A 20 3.54 -7.48 -4.72
C TYR A 20 2.85 -7.47 -3.35
N TRP A 21 1.54 -7.76 -3.27
CA TRP A 21 0.91 -7.90 -1.94
C TRP A 21 1.44 -9.13 -1.20
N ALA A 22 1.24 -9.19 0.12
CA ALA A 22 1.74 -10.26 0.96
C ALA A 22 0.61 -10.94 1.77
N ALA A 23 0.96 -11.53 2.91
CA ALA A 23 0.07 -12.42 3.65
C ALA A 23 -1.20 -11.72 4.15
N GLN A 24 -1.13 -10.49 4.65
CA GLN A 24 -2.30 -9.81 5.20
C GLN A 24 -3.32 -9.44 4.13
N THR A 25 -2.85 -8.94 2.99
CA THR A 25 -3.72 -8.69 1.83
C THR A 25 -4.33 -9.98 1.31
N GLN A 26 -3.55 -11.05 1.21
CA GLN A 26 -4.06 -12.35 0.76
C GLN A 26 -5.17 -12.88 1.69
N ARG A 27 -5.00 -12.77 3.02
CA ARG A 27 -6.05 -13.14 3.98
C ARG A 27 -7.32 -12.33 3.78
N SER A 28 -7.19 -11.02 3.61
CA SER A 28 -8.34 -10.15 3.35
C SER A 28 -9.05 -10.55 2.06
N TYR A 29 -8.30 -10.77 1.00
CA TYR A 29 -8.83 -11.21 -0.30
C TYR A 29 -9.60 -12.54 -0.20
N GLU A 30 -9.14 -13.48 0.62
CA GLU A 30 -9.80 -14.77 0.83
C GLU A 30 -11.01 -14.68 1.76
N ASN A 31 -10.95 -13.82 2.78
CA ASN A 31 -11.99 -13.70 3.80
C ASN A 31 -13.20 -12.86 3.35
N PHE A 32 -12.99 -11.86 2.50
CA PHE A 32 -14.03 -10.90 2.11
C PHE A 32 -14.46 -11.07 0.64
N LYS A 33 -15.03 -12.20 0.31
CA LYS A 33 -15.63 -12.47 -1.01
C LYS A 33 -17.06 -11.95 -1.08
N ILE A 34 -17.25 -10.67 -0.82
CA ILE A 34 -18.53 -9.99 -0.71
C ILE A 34 -18.60 -8.88 -1.76
N GLY A 35 -19.60 -8.96 -2.65
CA GLY A 35 -19.73 -8.00 -3.75
C GLY A 35 -18.62 -8.14 -4.79
N GLY A 36 -18.51 -7.16 -5.69
CA GLY A 36 -17.50 -7.12 -6.74
C GLY A 36 -16.79 -5.76 -6.82
N GLU A 37 -17.21 -4.80 -6.00
CA GLU A 37 -16.66 -3.44 -6.01
C GLU A 37 -15.30 -3.42 -5.30
N ILE A 38 -14.26 -3.22 -6.07
CA ILE A 38 -12.90 -3.06 -5.54
C ILE A 38 -12.69 -1.63 -5.02
N MET A 39 -11.68 -1.46 -4.17
CA MET A 39 -11.31 -0.14 -3.67
C MET A 39 -11.01 0.81 -4.84
N PRO A 40 -11.63 2.03 -4.86
CA PRO A 40 -11.41 3.01 -5.92
C PRO A 40 -9.92 3.31 -6.13
N ARG A 41 -9.51 3.41 -7.39
CA ARG A 41 -8.11 3.65 -7.77
C ARG A 41 -7.59 4.99 -7.26
N GLU A 42 -8.46 5.98 -7.18
CA GLU A 42 -8.16 7.29 -6.60
C GLU A 42 -7.66 7.16 -5.14
N ILE A 43 -8.24 6.25 -4.36
CA ILE A 43 -7.79 5.99 -2.97
C ILE A 43 -6.45 5.25 -2.97
N THR A 44 -6.25 4.26 -3.84
CA THR A 44 -4.97 3.55 -3.91
C THR A 44 -3.83 4.45 -4.37
N HIS A 45 -4.07 5.34 -5.34
CA HIS A 45 -3.10 6.36 -5.75
C HIS A 45 -2.80 7.36 -4.64
N ALA A 46 -3.84 7.79 -3.90
CA ALA A 46 -3.69 8.67 -2.75
C ALA A 46 -2.85 8.04 -1.62
N PHE A 47 -2.94 6.73 -1.43
CA PHE A 47 -2.01 6.02 -0.54
C PHE A 47 -0.55 6.15 -1.00
N GLY A 48 -0.27 6.09 -2.28
CA GLY A 48 1.08 6.33 -2.82
C GLY A 48 1.61 7.71 -2.41
N ILE A 49 0.80 8.76 -2.58
CA ILE A 49 1.15 10.13 -2.18
C ILE A 49 1.39 10.23 -0.66
N LEU A 50 0.48 9.69 0.14
CA LEU A 50 0.55 9.71 1.59
C LEU A 50 1.80 8.97 2.09
N LYS A 51 2.07 7.76 1.61
CA LYS A 51 3.23 6.95 2.03
C LYS A 51 4.55 7.60 1.64
N MET A 52 4.63 8.22 0.48
CA MET A 52 5.79 9.02 0.07
C MET A 52 6.02 10.20 1.02
N ALA A 53 4.97 10.96 1.34
CA ALA A 53 5.07 12.10 2.26
C ALA A 53 5.50 11.66 3.67
N ALA A 54 4.94 10.56 4.18
CA ALA A 54 5.30 9.99 5.47
C ALA A 54 6.76 9.51 5.50
N ALA A 55 7.25 8.87 4.44
CA ALA A 55 8.64 8.45 4.32
C ALA A 55 9.60 9.66 4.34
N ARG A 56 9.29 10.72 3.59
CA ARG A 56 10.05 11.99 3.60
C ARG A 56 10.11 12.62 4.98
N ALA A 57 8.99 12.65 5.69
CA ALA A 57 8.93 13.15 7.06
C ALA A 57 9.78 12.29 8.01
N ASN A 58 9.65 10.97 7.94
CA ASN A 58 10.45 10.04 8.74
C ASN A 58 11.95 10.17 8.43
N ARG A 59 12.34 10.42 7.19
CA ARG A 59 13.75 10.69 6.84
C ARG A 59 14.26 11.97 7.47
N LYS A 60 13.49 13.06 7.41
CA LYS A 60 13.85 14.33 8.07
C LYS A 60 14.01 14.17 9.59
N LEU A 61 13.24 13.29 10.19
CA LEU A 61 13.31 12.96 11.62
C LEU A 61 14.38 11.92 11.96
N GLY A 62 15.18 11.46 10.99
CA GLY A 62 16.23 10.46 11.20
C GLY A 62 15.71 9.06 11.52
N LYS A 63 14.44 8.76 11.21
CA LYS A 63 13.81 7.45 11.51
C LYS A 63 14.01 6.40 10.44
N ILE A 64 14.35 6.81 9.22
CA ILE A 64 14.79 5.96 8.11
C ILE A 64 15.99 6.61 7.44
N ASP A 65 16.79 5.82 6.72
CA ASP A 65 17.93 6.28 5.94
C ASP A 65 17.58 6.64 4.49
N ASP A 66 18.56 7.15 3.75
CA ASP A 66 18.38 7.58 2.35
C ASP A 66 18.13 6.41 1.40
N GLU A 67 18.69 5.24 1.67
CA GLU A 67 18.47 4.05 0.85
C GLU A 67 17.02 3.58 0.92
N LYS A 68 16.46 3.49 2.14
CA LYS A 68 15.05 3.18 2.35
C LYS A 68 14.13 4.21 1.73
N LEU A 69 14.42 5.52 1.93
CA LEU A 69 13.63 6.58 1.33
C LEU A 69 13.59 6.43 -0.20
N SER A 70 14.74 6.27 -0.84
CA SER A 70 14.82 6.15 -2.31
C SER A 70 14.01 4.96 -2.84
N ALA A 71 14.08 3.81 -2.16
CA ALA A 71 13.30 2.63 -2.56
C ALA A 71 11.79 2.85 -2.38
N ILE A 72 11.38 3.48 -1.28
CA ILE A 72 9.97 3.81 -1.00
C ILE A 72 9.44 4.81 -2.03
N GLU A 73 10.17 5.88 -2.34
CA GLU A 73 9.74 6.90 -3.30
C GLU A 73 9.48 6.30 -4.68
N LYS A 74 10.42 5.50 -5.20
CA LYS A 74 10.27 4.85 -6.51
C LYS A 74 9.05 3.92 -6.56
N ALA A 75 8.85 3.11 -5.52
CA ALA A 75 7.67 2.25 -5.45
C ALA A 75 6.36 3.06 -5.33
N CYS A 76 6.36 4.16 -4.57
CA CYS A 76 5.22 5.06 -4.46
C CYS A 76 4.89 5.75 -5.80
N GLU A 77 5.89 6.16 -6.57
CA GLU A 77 5.70 6.74 -7.93
C GLU A 77 4.97 5.75 -8.85
N GLU A 78 5.31 4.47 -8.79
CA GLU A 78 4.62 3.43 -9.55
C GLU A 78 3.17 3.21 -9.07
N VAL A 79 2.89 3.33 -7.76
CA VAL A 79 1.51 3.31 -7.23
C VAL A 79 0.72 4.53 -7.72
N ILE A 80 1.30 5.73 -7.64
CA ILE A 80 0.68 7.00 -8.06
C ILE A 80 0.39 7.00 -9.56
N SER A 81 1.31 6.49 -10.38
CA SER A 81 1.11 6.39 -11.85
C SER A 81 0.07 5.35 -12.26
N GLY A 82 -0.32 4.46 -11.34
CA GLY A 82 -1.24 3.35 -11.63
C GLY A 82 -0.57 2.10 -12.21
N SER A 83 0.75 2.09 -12.38
CA SER A 83 1.48 0.93 -12.92
C SER A 83 1.31 -0.33 -12.06
N LEU A 84 0.99 -0.17 -10.78
CA LEU A 84 0.78 -1.26 -9.82
C LEU A 84 -0.71 -1.52 -9.49
N ASN A 85 -1.65 -0.99 -10.27
CA ASN A 85 -3.09 -1.09 -9.99
C ASN A 85 -3.58 -2.53 -9.78
N ASP A 86 -3.00 -3.51 -10.47
CA ASP A 86 -3.37 -4.92 -10.36
C ASP A 86 -2.91 -5.58 -9.05
N ASN A 87 -2.22 -4.82 -8.19
CA ASN A 87 -1.79 -5.24 -6.87
C ASN A 87 -2.72 -4.76 -5.74
N PHE A 88 -3.87 -4.19 -6.08
CA PHE A 88 -4.87 -3.72 -5.12
C PHE A 88 -6.21 -4.44 -5.35
N PRO A 89 -6.31 -5.74 -4.97
CA PRO A 89 -7.46 -6.58 -5.29
C PRO A 89 -8.61 -6.48 -4.29
N LEU A 90 -8.46 -5.71 -3.20
CA LEU A 90 -9.39 -5.75 -2.08
C LEU A 90 -10.71 -5.06 -2.41
N VAL A 91 -11.81 -5.71 -2.03
CA VAL A 91 -13.16 -5.16 -2.14
C VAL A 91 -13.40 -4.06 -1.09
N VAL A 92 -14.36 -3.17 -1.37
CA VAL A 92 -14.78 -2.14 -0.40
C VAL A 92 -15.48 -2.73 0.82
N TRP A 93 -16.08 -3.91 0.68
CA TRP A 93 -16.81 -4.66 1.72
C TRP A 93 -15.87 -5.44 2.64
N GLN A 94 -14.82 -4.80 3.09
CA GLN A 94 -13.87 -5.27 4.10
C GLN A 94 -14.20 -4.65 5.47
N THR A 95 -13.24 -4.62 6.40
CA THR A 95 -13.42 -3.94 7.69
C THR A 95 -13.62 -2.43 7.50
N GLY A 96 -14.52 -1.81 8.26
CA GLY A 96 -14.85 -0.39 8.13
C GLY A 96 -13.74 0.60 8.52
N SER A 97 -12.66 0.11 9.16
CA SER A 97 -11.51 0.94 9.59
C SER A 97 -10.52 1.28 8.48
N GLY A 98 -10.60 0.62 7.31
CA GLY A 98 -9.64 0.79 6.21
C GLY A 98 -8.25 0.18 6.45
N THR A 99 -8.06 -0.55 7.56
CA THR A 99 -6.77 -1.15 7.93
C THR A 99 -6.23 -2.06 6.84
N GLN A 100 -7.07 -2.84 6.20
CA GLN A 100 -6.64 -3.79 5.17
C GLN A 100 -6.18 -3.09 3.89
N SER A 101 -6.82 -1.99 3.50
CA SER A 101 -6.35 -1.15 2.38
C SER A 101 -5.01 -0.49 2.70
N ASN A 102 -4.83 0.00 3.93
CA ASN A 102 -3.54 0.51 4.39
C ASN A 102 -2.45 -0.57 4.34
N MET A 103 -2.75 -1.79 4.81
CA MET A 103 -1.79 -2.90 4.77
C MET A 103 -1.50 -3.35 3.34
N ASN A 104 -2.49 -3.35 2.45
CA ASN A 104 -2.26 -3.63 1.03
C ASN A 104 -1.24 -2.65 0.43
N ALA A 105 -1.42 -1.35 0.67
CA ALA A 105 -0.45 -0.35 0.22
C ALA A 105 0.93 -0.57 0.84
N ASN A 106 1.01 -0.87 2.13
CA ASN A 106 2.27 -1.14 2.81
C ASN A 106 3.01 -2.35 2.22
N GLU A 107 2.29 -3.45 1.98
CA GLU A 107 2.87 -4.68 1.43
C GLU A 107 3.35 -4.48 -0.01
N VAL A 108 2.54 -3.85 -0.86
CA VAL A 108 2.90 -3.56 -2.26
C VAL A 108 4.13 -2.67 -2.34
N ILE A 109 4.16 -1.56 -1.60
CA ILE A 109 5.29 -0.62 -1.61
C ILE A 109 6.55 -1.28 -1.06
N ALA A 110 6.46 -2.06 0.04
CA ALA A 110 7.61 -2.75 0.61
C ALA A 110 8.21 -3.78 -0.35
N ASN A 111 7.38 -4.64 -0.93
CA ASN A 111 7.86 -5.70 -1.82
C ASN A 111 8.40 -5.14 -3.15
N ARG A 112 7.73 -4.13 -3.72
CA ARG A 112 8.24 -3.46 -4.92
C ARG A 112 9.54 -2.70 -4.64
N GLY A 113 9.61 -1.99 -3.51
CA GLY A 113 10.82 -1.30 -3.08
C GLY A 113 12.01 -2.26 -2.82
N ASN A 114 11.74 -3.44 -2.27
CA ASN A 114 12.74 -4.51 -2.09
C ASN A 114 13.26 -5.02 -3.44
N GLU A 115 12.39 -5.21 -4.41
CA GLU A 115 12.79 -5.61 -5.77
C GLU A 115 13.63 -4.53 -6.43
N ILE A 116 13.24 -3.25 -6.35
CA ILE A 116 14.01 -2.10 -6.86
C ILE A 116 15.39 -2.03 -6.21
N ALA A 117 15.47 -2.28 -4.90
CA ALA A 117 16.74 -2.28 -4.16
C ALA A 117 17.61 -3.54 -4.42
N GLY A 118 17.04 -4.58 -5.04
CA GLY A 118 17.72 -5.86 -5.25
C GLY A 118 18.03 -6.65 -3.97
N LYS A 119 17.41 -6.29 -2.85
CA LYS A 119 17.58 -6.92 -1.54
C LYS A 119 16.37 -6.71 -0.62
N LYS A 120 16.26 -7.52 0.42
CA LYS A 120 15.23 -7.33 1.46
C LYS A 120 15.63 -6.15 2.37
N LEU A 121 15.18 -4.96 2.03
CA LEU A 121 15.51 -3.69 2.69
C LEU A 121 14.34 -3.15 3.53
N LEU A 122 13.11 -3.33 3.04
CA LEU A 122 11.89 -2.72 3.58
C LEU A 122 10.98 -3.78 4.20
N HIS A 123 10.35 -3.40 5.32
CA HIS A 123 9.28 -4.15 5.96
C HIS A 123 7.96 -3.35 5.94
N PRO A 124 6.79 -3.96 5.63
CA PRO A 124 5.53 -3.25 5.52
C PRO A 124 5.15 -2.43 6.75
N ASN A 125 5.30 -3.01 7.95
CA ASN A 125 4.94 -2.33 9.21
C ASN A 125 6.06 -1.41 9.71
N ASP A 126 7.31 -1.90 9.71
CA ASP A 126 8.40 -1.22 10.41
C ASP A 126 8.97 -0.05 9.60
N ASP A 127 8.81 -0.05 8.29
CA ASP A 127 9.33 0.98 7.39
C ASP A 127 8.22 1.77 6.69
N ILE A 128 7.33 1.10 5.95
CA ILE A 128 6.29 1.80 5.18
C ILE A 128 5.22 2.42 6.09
N ASN A 129 4.83 1.70 7.16
CA ASN A 129 3.85 2.20 8.13
C ASN A 129 4.48 2.92 9.34
N LYS A 130 5.77 3.19 9.30
CA LYS A 130 6.48 3.83 10.41
C LYS A 130 5.84 5.14 10.82
N SER A 131 5.60 5.30 12.15
CA SER A 131 4.96 6.48 12.76
C SER A 131 3.54 6.77 12.28
N GLN A 132 2.81 5.76 11.79
CA GLN A 132 1.47 5.92 11.23
C GLN A 132 0.47 4.98 11.90
N SER A 133 -0.80 5.41 11.93
CA SER A 133 -1.97 4.60 12.29
C SER A 133 -2.89 4.47 11.07
N SER A 134 -3.46 3.29 10.84
CA SER A 134 -4.46 3.10 9.78
C SER A 134 -5.74 3.94 10.01
N ASN A 135 -6.06 4.25 11.26
CA ASN A 135 -7.20 5.11 11.60
C ASN A 135 -6.99 6.58 11.16
N ASP A 136 -5.75 6.96 10.87
CA ASP A 136 -5.39 8.26 10.32
C ASP A 136 -5.11 8.17 8.81
N THR A 137 -4.32 7.20 8.39
CA THR A 137 -3.87 7.09 6.99
C THR A 137 -5.02 6.83 6.01
N PHE A 138 -5.99 5.99 6.37
CA PHE A 138 -7.11 5.71 5.47
C PHE A 138 -8.00 6.93 5.22
N PRO A 139 -8.51 7.64 6.25
CA PRO A 139 -9.28 8.87 6.00
C PRO A 139 -8.45 9.97 5.33
N THR A 140 -7.15 10.06 5.62
CA THR A 140 -6.26 11.00 4.92
C THR A 140 -6.16 10.68 3.43
N ALA A 141 -6.00 9.41 3.06
CA ALA A 141 -6.01 8.99 1.65
C ALA A 141 -7.36 9.30 0.97
N MET A 142 -8.50 9.12 1.68
CA MET A 142 -9.82 9.52 1.18
C MET A 142 -9.89 11.02 0.90
N HIS A 143 -9.39 11.87 1.81
CA HIS A 143 -9.38 13.32 1.62
C HIS A 143 -8.48 13.73 0.45
N ILE A 144 -7.28 13.16 0.33
CA ILE A 144 -6.38 13.43 -0.81
C ILE A 144 -7.07 13.04 -2.12
N ALA A 145 -7.67 11.86 -2.20
CA ALA A 145 -8.38 11.40 -3.38
C ALA A 145 -9.55 12.32 -3.76
N ALA A 146 -10.33 12.76 -2.76
CA ALA A 146 -11.45 13.67 -2.97
C ALA A 146 -11.01 15.04 -3.50
N VAL A 147 -9.95 15.63 -2.89
CA VAL A 147 -9.42 16.93 -3.33
C VAL A 147 -8.91 16.84 -4.77
N ILE A 148 -8.11 15.83 -5.11
CA ILE A 148 -7.62 15.65 -6.48
C ILE A 148 -8.77 15.50 -7.46
N ALA A 149 -9.79 14.70 -7.13
CA ALA A 149 -10.95 14.53 -8.00
C ALA A 149 -11.78 15.83 -8.18
N ILE A 150 -11.88 16.67 -7.14
CA ILE A 150 -12.54 17.97 -7.22
C ILE A 150 -11.74 18.92 -8.13
N GLU A 151 -10.43 19.02 -7.92
CA GLU A 151 -9.59 19.94 -8.68
C GLU A 151 -9.46 19.51 -10.15
N ASP A 152 -9.28 18.20 -10.42
CA ASP A 152 -9.01 17.72 -11.79
C ASP A 152 -10.29 17.46 -12.61
N LYS A 153 -11.42 17.15 -11.95
CA LYS A 153 -12.62 16.69 -12.66
C LYS A 153 -13.83 17.60 -12.47
N LEU A 154 -13.94 18.31 -11.33
CA LEU A 154 -15.10 19.15 -11.04
C LEU A 154 -14.84 20.62 -11.36
N PHE A 155 -13.63 21.12 -11.12
CA PHE A 155 -13.20 22.50 -11.39
C PHE A 155 -12.05 22.56 -12.40
N PRO A 156 -12.15 21.94 -13.57
CA PRO A 156 -11.12 22.02 -14.59
C PRO A 156 -11.07 23.39 -15.28
#